data_ad0622f60c9aa4710efd1b12cf38964e
#
_entry.id   ad0622f60c9aa4710efd1b12cf38964e
#
_cell.length_a   1.000
_cell.length_b   1.000
_cell.length_c   1.000
_cell.angle_alpha   90.00
_cell.angle_beta   90.00
_cell.angle_gamma   90.00
#
_symmetry.space_group_name_H-M   'P 1'
#
loop_
_entity.id
_entity.type
_entity.pdbx_description
1 polymer ?
#
loop_
_entity_poly.entity_id
_entity_poly.type
_entity_poly.pdbx_seq_one_letter_code
_entity_poly.pdbx_strand_id
1 'polypeptide(L)'
;MANILAIVGRPNVGKSTLFNRLTKTRRAIVNDAAGTTRDRQYGKSEWCGKEFSVIDTGGWVVNSDDTFESEINRQVTLAIKEADVILLVVDVNEGVTQFDMEVAHLLRQAKKETVLAVNKVDQFDQQYGAPEFYKLGLGEPYILSAENGLGTGDLLDEICSRFKDTVAGEDLDELPRFAIVGRPNAGKSSILNAFIGEERTIVTDIPGTTRDSIYTRYNKFGKDFYLVDTAGIRKKAKVNEDLEYYSVVRSIRAIENSDVCILMIDATRGIEAQDLNIYSLIQKNKKGLVVCVNKWDLIESKTNADIKGYERAVRERIAPFTDFPIIFTSALTKQRIFKVMETALHVYENKQRKVPTAQLNERFLPLIENYPPPATKGKYIKIKYCTQLPNTQIPTFVFFANLPQYVKEPYRRFLENKLREWWDFKGTPVQIFIRAK
;
A
#
# COMPACT_ATOMS: atom_id res chain seq x y z
N MET A 1 7.13 -0.14 12.42
CA MET A 1 6.81 0.74 11.25
C MET A 1 7.30 0.05 10.01
N ALA A 2 6.59 0.15 8.88
CA ALA A 2 7.10 -0.40 7.64
C ALA A 2 8.29 0.45 7.14
N ASN A 3 9.43 -0.18 6.87
CA ASN A 3 10.60 0.47 6.31
C ASN A 3 10.39 0.76 4.82
N ILE A 4 10.80 1.93 4.35
CA ILE A 4 10.66 2.38 2.96
C ILE A 4 12.03 2.58 2.34
N LEU A 5 12.30 1.87 1.24
CA LEU A 5 13.44 2.04 0.36
C LEU A 5 13.03 2.85 -0.87
N ALA A 6 13.64 3.99 -1.14
CA ALA A 6 13.44 4.73 -2.38
C ALA A 6 14.63 4.53 -3.32
N ILE A 7 14.36 4.13 -4.56
CA ILE A 7 15.37 4.00 -5.61
C ILE A 7 15.43 5.31 -6.39
N VAL A 8 16.57 5.96 -6.38
CA VAL A 8 16.85 7.23 -7.08
C VAL A 8 18.03 7.06 -8.04
N GLY A 9 18.16 7.95 -9.00
CA GLY A 9 19.21 7.98 -9.99
C GLY A 9 18.69 8.46 -11.34
N ARG A 10 19.58 8.77 -12.27
CA ARG A 10 19.21 9.26 -13.62
C ARG A 10 18.47 8.19 -14.43
N PRO A 11 17.80 8.55 -15.52
CA PRO A 11 17.16 7.59 -16.41
C PRO A 11 18.17 6.57 -16.97
N ASN A 12 17.64 5.42 -17.33
CA ASN A 12 18.36 4.33 -17.99
C ASN A 12 19.49 3.66 -17.18
N VAL A 13 19.73 4.05 -15.93
CA VAL A 13 20.70 3.34 -15.04
C VAL A 13 20.20 1.98 -14.54
N GLY A 14 18.96 1.60 -14.87
CA GLY A 14 18.37 0.30 -14.53
C GLY A 14 17.54 0.28 -13.26
N LYS A 15 17.02 1.44 -12.77
CA LYS A 15 16.17 1.52 -11.57
C LYS A 15 14.97 0.58 -11.62
N SER A 16 14.21 0.59 -12.71
CA SER A 16 13.00 -0.25 -12.84
C SER A 16 13.33 -1.74 -12.95
N THR A 17 14.48 -2.09 -13.55
CA THR A 17 14.97 -3.47 -13.59
C THR A 17 15.32 -3.95 -12.17
N LEU A 18 16.04 -3.11 -11.42
CA LEU A 18 16.39 -3.39 -10.04
C LEU A 18 15.15 -3.45 -9.13
N PHE A 19 14.22 -2.50 -9.28
CA PHE A 19 12.94 -2.53 -8.59
C PHE A 19 12.20 -3.85 -8.81
N ASN A 20 12.06 -4.27 -10.06
CA ASN A 20 11.41 -5.53 -10.40
C ASN A 20 12.13 -6.73 -9.77
N ARG A 21 13.47 -6.72 -9.72
CA ARG A 21 14.24 -7.79 -9.09
C ARG A 21 14.04 -7.83 -7.57
N LEU A 22 14.17 -6.70 -6.90
CA LEU A 22 13.99 -6.61 -5.45
C LEU A 22 12.58 -7.01 -5.00
N THR A 23 11.57 -6.68 -5.79
CA THR A 23 10.15 -7.00 -5.47
C THR A 23 9.72 -8.41 -5.88
N LYS A 24 10.47 -9.08 -6.76
CA LYS A 24 10.22 -10.48 -7.18
C LYS A 24 10.84 -11.53 -6.26
N THR A 25 11.69 -11.15 -5.32
CA THR A 25 12.36 -12.07 -4.38
C THR A 25 11.39 -12.72 -3.40
N ARG A 26 10.15 -12.24 -3.30
CA ARG A 26 9.11 -12.91 -2.53
C ARG A 26 8.66 -14.18 -3.25
N ARG A 27 8.97 -15.35 -2.69
CA ARG A 27 8.47 -16.66 -3.14
C ARG A 27 6.96 -16.57 -3.38
N ALA A 28 6.58 -16.86 -4.61
CA ALA A 28 5.24 -16.81 -5.16
C ALA A 28 4.16 -17.41 -4.23
N ILE A 29 3.49 -16.58 -3.47
CA ILE A 29 2.16 -16.84 -2.89
C ILE A 29 1.29 -15.60 -3.12
N VAL A 30 1.36 -15.01 -4.29
CA VAL A 30 0.40 -13.98 -4.68
C VAL A 30 -0.01 -14.24 -6.12
N ASN A 31 -1.30 -14.47 -6.29
CA ASN A 31 -1.94 -14.54 -7.59
C ASN A 31 -1.49 -13.37 -8.47
N ASP A 32 -1.01 -13.69 -9.68
CA ASP A 32 -0.93 -12.79 -10.81
C ASP A 32 -2.34 -12.29 -11.18
N ALA A 33 -2.87 -11.36 -10.41
CA ALA A 33 -3.89 -10.47 -10.92
C ALA A 33 -3.14 -9.49 -11.81
N ALA A 34 -3.29 -9.64 -13.13
CA ALA A 34 -2.71 -8.77 -14.13
C ALA A 34 -3.02 -7.31 -13.79
N GLY A 35 -2.06 -6.63 -13.17
CA GLY A 35 -2.10 -5.21 -12.90
C GLY A 35 -1.75 -4.45 -14.16
N THR A 36 -2.49 -3.40 -14.46
CA THR A 36 -2.22 -2.45 -15.54
C THR A 36 -0.81 -1.88 -15.44
N THR A 37 -0.21 -1.48 -16.56
CA THR A 37 1.15 -0.96 -16.74
C THR A 37 1.57 0.22 -15.83
N ARG A 38 0.66 0.76 -15.01
CA ARG A 38 0.88 1.83 -14.02
C ARG A 38 1.31 1.35 -12.63
N ASP A 39 1.28 0.04 -12.35
CA ASP A 39 1.58 -0.55 -11.03
C ASP A 39 3.09 -0.78 -10.77
N ARG A 40 3.98 -0.28 -11.64
CA ARG A 40 5.42 -0.60 -11.62
C ARG A 40 6.26 0.21 -10.61
N GLN A 41 5.65 1.01 -9.75
CA GLN A 41 6.37 2.01 -8.95
C GLN A 41 6.41 1.71 -7.46
N TYR A 42 5.60 0.75 -6.98
CA TYR A 42 5.54 0.34 -5.59
C TYR A 42 5.51 -1.18 -5.50
N GLY A 43 6.37 -1.73 -4.67
CA GLY A 43 6.40 -3.16 -4.39
C GLY A 43 6.83 -3.44 -2.97
N LYS A 44 6.61 -4.66 -2.50
CA LYS A 44 7.11 -5.16 -1.23
C LYS A 44 8.25 -6.14 -1.46
N SER A 45 9.23 -6.06 -0.59
CA SER A 45 10.35 -6.99 -0.52
C SER A 45 10.47 -7.53 0.90
N GLU A 46 11.07 -8.71 1.01
CA GLU A 46 11.40 -9.33 2.28
C GLU A 46 12.81 -9.92 2.18
N TRP A 47 13.67 -9.57 3.12
CA TRP A 47 15.02 -10.09 3.19
C TRP A 47 15.43 -10.29 4.65
N CYS A 48 16.03 -11.45 4.96
CA CYS A 48 16.46 -11.83 6.31
C CYS A 48 15.38 -11.59 7.39
N GLY A 49 14.09 -11.83 7.07
CA GLY A 49 12.96 -11.66 7.98
C GLY A 49 12.51 -10.20 8.17
N LYS A 50 13.14 -9.22 7.50
CA LYS A 50 12.68 -7.82 7.48
C LYS A 50 11.83 -7.57 6.23
N GLU A 51 10.57 -7.18 6.43
CA GLU A 51 9.70 -6.70 5.35
C GLU A 51 9.90 -5.19 5.15
N PHE A 52 9.98 -4.75 3.90
CA PHE A 52 10.08 -3.33 3.54
C PHE A 52 9.40 -3.04 2.21
N SER A 53 9.06 -1.78 2.03
CA SER A 53 8.45 -1.28 0.80
C SER A 53 9.51 -0.66 -0.09
N VAL A 54 9.43 -0.95 -1.39
CA VAL A 54 10.33 -0.41 -2.41
C VAL A 54 9.56 0.54 -3.30
N ILE A 55 10.13 1.72 -3.55
CA ILE A 55 9.54 2.76 -4.40
C ILE A 55 10.54 3.11 -5.52
N ASP A 56 10.12 2.97 -6.78
CA ASP A 56 10.86 3.48 -7.94
C ASP A 56 10.44 4.93 -8.24
N THR A 57 11.33 5.89 -7.98
CA THR A 57 11.02 7.31 -8.19
C THR A 57 11.00 7.71 -9.67
N GLY A 58 11.66 6.94 -10.55
CA GLY A 58 11.80 7.27 -11.98
C GLY A 58 10.53 7.14 -12.82
N GLY A 59 9.51 6.46 -12.33
CA GLY A 59 8.26 6.24 -13.06
C GLY A 59 7.13 7.23 -12.71
N TRP A 60 7.35 8.20 -11.84
CA TRP A 60 6.30 9.06 -11.25
C TRP A 60 6.09 10.38 -12.00
N VAL A 61 6.91 10.67 -12.98
CA VAL A 61 6.82 11.92 -13.73
C VAL A 61 6.43 11.65 -15.17
N VAL A 62 5.21 12.04 -15.47
CA VAL A 62 4.69 12.14 -16.83
C VAL A 62 4.02 13.50 -16.92
N ASN A 63 4.55 14.37 -17.85
CA ASN A 63 4.02 15.68 -18.22
C ASN A 63 4.34 16.84 -17.26
N SER A 64 5.60 17.25 -17.17
CA SER A 64 5.93 18.61 -16.84
C SER A 64 6.78 19.21 -17.93
N ASP A 65 6.52 20.46 -18.28
CA ASP A 65 7.33 21.29 -19.22
C ASP A 65 8.66 21.73 -18.56
N ASP A 66 8.99 21.20 -17.39
CA ASP A 66 10.19 21.50 -16.62
C ASP A 66 11.43 20.84 -17.20
N THR A 67 12.58 21.46 -17.00
CA THR A 67 13.86 20.88 -17.40
C THR A 67 14.12 19.58 -16.66
N PHE A 68 14.69 18.61 -17.33
CA PHE A 68 15.00 17.26 -16.85
C PHE A 68 15.71 17.23 -15.49
N GLU A 69 16.56 18.21 -15.22
CA GLU A 69 17.31 18.35 -13.95
C GLU A 69 16.43 18.76 -12.78
N SER A 70 15.46 19.67 -13.00
CA SER A 70 14.55 20.12 -11.94
C SER A 70 13.66 18.99 -11.46
N GLU A 71 13.27 18.11 -12.38
CA GLU A 71 12.43 16.97 -12.11
C GLU A 71 13.11 15.92 -11.24
N ILE A 72 14.37 15.59 -11.53
CA ILE A 72 15.11 14.60 -10.76
C ILE A 72 15.51 15.15 -9.39
N ASN A 73 15.90 16.42 -9.30
CA ASN A 73 16.14 17.07 -8.02
C ASN A 73 14.89 17.05 -7.13
N ARG A 74 13.72 17.20 -7.73
CA ARG A 74 12.45 17.07 -7.04
C ARG A 74 12.22 15.63 -6.54
N GLN A 75 12.48 14.62 -7.36
CA GLN A 75 12.38 13.21 -6.98
C GLN A 75 13.31 12.85 -5.82
N VAL A 76 14.56 13.29 -5.87
CA VAL A 76 15.56 13.09 -4.82
C VAL A 76 15.13 13.80 -3.53
N THR A 77 14.69 15.04 -3.61
CA THR A 77 14.21 15.81 -2.44
C THR A 77 13.03 15.10 -1.76
N LEU A 78 12.15 14.50 -2.53
CA LEU A 78 11.00 13.74 -2.03
C LEU A 78 11.43 12.41 -1.38
N ALA A 79 12.36 11.69 -2.01
CA ALA A 79 12.94 10.48 -1.45
C ALA A 79 13.64 10.79 -0.10
N ILE A 80 14.38 11.89 -0.01
CA ILE A 80 15.03 12.36 1.22
C ILE A 80 14.01 12.55 2.36
N LYS A 81 12.86 13.10 2.06
CA LYS A 81 11.85 13.40 3.09
C LYS A 81 11.09 12.16 3.56
N GLU A 82 10.82 11.23 2.67
CA GLU A 82 9.84 10.16 2.92
C GLU A 82 10.45 8.75 3.07
N ALA A 83 11.61 8.46 2.48
CA ALA A 83 12.23 7.15 2.61
C ALA A 83 13.01 7.00 3.92
N ASP A 84 13.15 5.77 4.40
CA ASP A 84 14.03 5.44 5.54
C ASP A 84 15.45 5.22 5.06
N VAL A 85 15.62 4.55 3.91
CA VAL A 85 16.88 4.35 3.20
C VAL A 85 16.72 4.77 1.74
N ILE A 86 17.72 5.42 1.18
CA ILE A 86 17.76 5.79 -0.23
C ILE A 86 18.81 4.92 -0.93
N LEU A 87 18.43 4.36 -2.07
CA LEU A 87 19.31 3.62 -2.95
C LEU A 87 19.62 4.48 -4.19
N LEU A 88 20.84 5.05 -4.23
CA LEU A 88 21.31 5.74 -5.42
C LEU A 88 21.87 4.71 -6.40
N VAL A 89 21.27 4.62 -7.58
CA VAL A 89 21.71 3.71 -8.65
C VAL A 89 22.43 4.50 -9.74
N VAL A 90 23.65 4.06 -10.06
CA VAL A 90 24.51 4.62 -11.11
C VAL A 90 24.90 3.55 -12.11
N ASP A 91 25.40 3.93 -13.27
CA ASP A 91 25.75 3.06 -14.39
C ASP A 91 27.27 2.96 -14.53
N VAL A 92 27.82 1.75 -14.43
CA VAL A 92 29.28 1.53 -14.55
C VAL A 92 29.82 1.92 -15.92
N ASN A 93 29.02 1.75 -16.98
CA ASN A 93 29.46 1.99 -18.36
C ASN A 93 29.58 3.49 -18.70
N GLU A 94 28.83 4.33 -17.99
CA GLU A 94 28.86 5.79 -18.22
C GLU A 94 29.77 6.53 -17.24
N GLY A 95 30.26 5.83 -16.20
CA GLY A 95 31.08 6.43 -15.14
C GLY A 95 30.31 7.45 -14.30
N VAL A 96 31.07 8.22 -13.51
CA VAL A 96 30.50 9.28 -12.65
C VAL A 96 30.17 10.51 -13.50
N THR A 97 28.91 10.88 -13.56
CA THR A 97 28.46 12.10 -14.25
C THR A 97 28.32 13.27 -13.28
N GLN A 98 28.27 14.49 -13.83
CA GLN A 98 28.00 15.70 -13.01
C GLN A 98 26.68 15.58 -12.26
N PHE A 99 25.69 15.01 -12.90
CA PHE A 99 24.38 14.78 -12.30
C PHE A 99 24.45 13.85 -11.08
N ASP A 100 25.21 12.73 -11.17
CA ASP A 100 25.40 11.81 -10.04
C ASP A 100 26.09 12.54 -8.87
N MET A 101 27.02 13.47 -9.16
CA MET A 101 27.68 14.31 -8.16
C MET A 101 26.71 15.28 -7.46
N GLU A 102 25.79 15.90 -8.20
CA GLU A 102 24.79 16.81 -7.66
C GLU A 102 23.79 16.06 -6.75
N VAL A 103 23.28 14.91 -7.19
CA VAL A 103 22.42 14.06 -6.38
C VAL A 103 23.14 13.60 -5.11
N ALA A 104 24.39 13.11 -5.24
CA ALA A 104 25.18 12.70 -4.10
C ALA A 104 25.41 13.85 -3.10
N HIS A 105 25.62 15.09 -3.60
CA HIS A 105 25.75 16.27 -2.76
C HIS A 105 24.46 16.53 -1.95
N LEU A 106 23.28 16.49 -2.58
CA LEU A 106 22.00 16.66 -1.90
C LEU A 106 21.77 15.59 -0.83
N LEU A 107 22.12 14.33 -1.13
CA LEU A 107 21.96 13.20 -0.20
C LEU A 107 22.87 13.37 1.03
N ARG A 108 24.13 13.78 0.83
CA ARG A 108 25.08 14.06 1.92
C ARG A 108 24.62 15.23 2.80
N GLN A 109 24.15 16.33 2.19
CA GLN A 109 23.62 17.48 2.95
C GLN A 109 22.43 17.10 3.82
N ALA A 110 21.56 16.24 3.30
CA ALA A 110 20.39 15.76 4.01
C ALA A 110 20.70 14.79 5.16
N LYS A 111 21.95 14.28 5.25
CA LYS A 111 22.38 13.24 6.21
C LYS A 111 21.45 12.03 6.23
N LYS A 112 20.98 11.63 5.05
CA LYS A 112 20.06 10.51 4.90
C LYS A 112 20.83 9.22 4.75
N GLU A 113 20.32 8.14 5.36
CA GLU A 113 20.86 6.79 5.13
C GLU A 113 20.78 6.48 3.63
N THR A 114 21.93 6.32 3.02
CA THR A 114 22.05 6.16 1.56
C THR A 114 22.98 5.01 1.25
N VAL A 115 22.54 4.14 0.35
CA VAL A 115 23.34 3.05 -0.22
C VAL A 115 23.63 3.38 -1.68
N LEU A 116 24.88 3.20 -2.12
CA LEU A 116 25.30 3.44 -3.50
C LEU A 116 25.37 2.11 -4.24
N ALA A 117 24.63 1.98 -5.35
CA ALA A 117 24.60 0.80 -6.20
C ALA A 117 25.16 1.12 -7.59
N VAL A 118 26.25 0.46 -7.96
CA VAL A 118 26.87 0.53 -9.30
C VAL A 118 26.31 -0.61 -10.13
N ASN A 119 25.39 -0.30 -11.02
CA ASN A 119 24.63 -1.26 -11.83
C ASN A 119 25.24 -1.47 -13.23
N LYS A 120 24.73 -2.50 -13.91
CA LYS A 120 25.14 -2.94 -15.26
C LYS A 120 26.56 -3.54 -15.30
N VAL A 121 27.00 -4.11 -14.18
CA VAL A 121 28.24 -4.89 -14.15
C VAL A 121 27.91 -6.32 -14.56
N ASP A 122 27.77 -6.51 -15.88
CA ASP A 122 27.34 -7.78 -16.48
C ASP A 122 28.54 -8.69 -16.79
N GLN A 123 29.75 -8.12 -16.88
CA GLN A 123 31.01 -8.81 -17.14
C GLN A 123 32.03 -8.54 -16.04
N PHE A 124 32.93 -9.52 -15.81
CA PHE A 124 33.92 -9.44 -14.75
C PHE A 124 34.81 -8.18 -14.86
N ASP A 125 35.22 -7.80 -16.06
CA ASP A 125 36.10 -6.66 -16.28
C ASP A 125 35.48 -5.31 -15.93
N GLN A 126 34.15 -5.20 -15.98
CA GLN A 126 33.44 -3.95 -15.66
C GLN A 126 33.52 -3.57 -14.16
N GLN A 127 33.80 -4.53 -13.28
CA GLN A 127 34.01 -4.26 -11.85
C GLN A 127 35.17 -3.30 -11.58
N TYR A 128 36.18 -3.25 -12.48
CA TYR A 128 37.31 -2.34 -12.33
C TYR A 128 36.94 -0.85 -12.50
N GLY A 129 35.75 -0.54 -13.05
CA GLY A 129 35.20 0.81 -13.10
C GLY A 129 34.57 1.28 -11.79
N ALA A 130 34.22 0.37 -10.89
CA ALA A 130 33.51 0.69 -9.64
C ALA A 130 34.29 1.61 -8.68
N PRO A 131 35.62 1.55 -8.55
CA PRO A 131 36.38 2.44 -7.66
C PRO A 131 36.19 3.95 -7.98
N GLU A 132 35.84 4.30 -9.20
CA GLU A 132 35.56 5.70 -9.56
C GLU A 132 34.41 6.29 -8.75
N PHE A 133 33.43 5.49 -8.39
CA PHE A 133 32.22 5.93 -7.70
C PHE A 133 32.43 6.29 -6.21
N TYR A 134 33.57 5.98 -5.62
CA TYR A 134 33.95 6.51 -4.30
C TYR A 134 34.02 8.04 -4.29
N LYS A 135 34.22 8.70 -5.45
CA LYS A 135 34.18 10.16 -5.61
C LYS A 135 32.85 10.77 -5.18
N LEU A 136 31.76 10.00 -5.21
CA LEU A 136 30.44 10.45 -4.76
C LEU A 136 30.35 10.65 -3.25
N GLY A 137 31.27 10.06 -2.46
CA GLY A 137 31.34 10.25 -1.01
C GLY A 137 30.12 9.72 -0.24
N LEU A 138 29.51 8.63 -0.73
CA LEU A 138 28.35 7.99 -0.12
C LEU A 138 28.67 6.64 0.55
N GLY A 139 29.94 6.35 0.76
CA GLY A 139 30.43 5.10 1.31
C GLY A 139 30.82 4.09 0.23
N GLU A 140 30.81 2.82 0.59
CA GLU A 140 31.20 1.73 -0.31
C GLU A 140 30.18 1.54 -1.43
N PRO A 141 30.61 1.49 -2.71
CA PRO A 141 29.72 1.21 -3.83
C PRO A 141 29.46 -0.30 -3.95
N TYR A 142 28.19 -0.69 -3.94
CA TYR A 142 27.75 -2.08 -4.14
C TYR A 142 27.63 -2.37 -5.63
N ILE A 143 28.47 -3.27 -6.10
CA ILE A 143 28.56 -3.67 -7.51
C ILE A 143 27.49 -4.71 -7.81
N LEU A 144 26.66 -4.46 -8.85
CA LEU A 144 25.60 -5.38 -9.20
C LEU A 144 25.24 -5.40 -10.69
N SER A 145 24.57 -6.47 -11.10
CA SER A 145 23.80 -6.53 -12.34
C SER A 145 22.33 -6.76 -12.01
N ALA A 146 21.51 -5.72 -12.18
CA ALA A 146 20.07 -5.84 -11.98
C ALA A 146 19.42 -6.82 -12.97
N GLU A 147 19.99 -7.01 -14.16
CA GLU A 147 19.50 -7.95 -15.16
C GLU A 147 19.82 -9.40 -14.80
N ASN A 148 21.06 -9.68 -14.39
CA ASN A 148 21.53 -11.04 -14.09
C ASN A 148 21.31 -11.43 -12.63
N GLY A 149 21.19 -10.46 -11.71
CA GLY A 149 21.02 -10.68 -10.26
C GLY A 149 22.32 -10.80 -9.48
N LEU A 150 23.46 -10.61 -10.13
CA LEU A 150 24.77 -10.61 -9.46
C LEU A 150 24.83 -9.47 -8.44
N GLY A 151 25.40 -9.69 -7.25
CA GLY A 151 25.61 -8.69 -6.20
C GLY A 151 24.32 -8.19 -5.48
N THR A 152 23.15 -8.70 -5.86
CA THR A 152 21.88 -8.25 -5.24
C THR A 152 21.71 -8.74 -3.79
N GLY A 153 22.33 -9.84 -3.40
CA GLY A 153 22.31 -10.36 -2.04
C GLY A 153 23.05 -9.42 -1.07
N ASP A 154 24.27 -9.07 -1.38
CA ASP A 154 25.11 -8.18 -0.57
C ASP A 154 24.47 -6.77 -0.45
N LEU A 155 23.89 -6.29 -1.56
CA LEU A 155 23.12 -5.05 -1.55
C LEU A 155 21.92 -5.12 -0.60
N LEU A 156 21.17 -6.22 -0.59
CA LEU A 156 20.02 -6.41 0.28
C LEU A 156 20.41 -6.52 1.75
N ASP A 157 21.53 -7.20 2.04
CA ASP A 157 22.09 -7.28 3.39
C ASP A 157 22.41 -5.88 3.93
N GLU A 158 23.09 -5.05 3.11
CA GLU A 158 23.42 -3.68 3.48
C GLU A 158 22.17 -2.81 3.68
N ILE A 159 21.20 -2.87 2.76
CA ILE A 159 19.94 -2.13 2.88
C ILE A 159 19.23 -2.50 4.20
N CYS A 160 19.16 -3.81 4.49
CA CYS A 160 18.49 -4.30 5.71
C CYS A 160 19.25 -3.94 6.99
N SER A 161 20.57 -3.81 6.95
CA SER A 161 21.39 -3.35 8.09
C SER A 161 21.11 -1.90 8.44
N ARG A 162 20.83 -1.06 7.44
CA ARG A 162 20.55 0.38 7.61
C ARG A 162 19.11 0.70 8.02
N PHE A 163 18.19 -0.23 7.85
CA PHE A 163 16.88 -0.07 8.44
C PHE A 163 16.99 -0.12 9.97
N LYS A 164 16.50 0.93 10.59
CA LYS A 164 16.36 0.95 12.05
C LYS A 164 15.47 -0.23 12.44
N ASP A 165 15.94 -1.02 13.38
CA ASP A 165 15.07 -2.03 13.97
C ASP A 165 13.83 -1.31 14.45
N THR A 166 12.69 -1.71 13.92
CA THR A 166 11.43 -1.33 14.54
C THR A 166 11.51 -1.92 15.94
N VAL A 167 11.92 -1.12 16.89
CA VAL A 167 11.60 -1.44 18.30
C VAL A 167 10.13 -1.77 18.23
N ALA A 168 9.79 -3.02 18.48
CA ALA A 168 8.41 -3.47 18.61
C ALA A 168 7.80 -2.44 19.53
N GLY A 169 6.99 -1.53 18.94
CA GLY A 169 6.61 -0.30 19.60
C GLY A 169 6.05 -0.69 20.94
N GLU A 170 6.38 0.08 21.98
CA GLU A 170 5.63 0.14 23.21
C GLU A 170 4.20 -0.24 22.89
N ASP A 171 3.63 -1.18 23.62
CA ASP A 171 2.28 -1.70 23.46
C ASP A 171 1.29 -0.56 23.17
N LEU A 172 1.23 -0.17 21.88
CA LEU A 172 0.09 0.60 21.42
C LEU A 172 -1.08 -0.34 21.66
N ASP A 173 -1.96 0.05 22.56
CA ASP A 173 -3.20 -0.66 22.81
C ASP A 173 -3.73 -1.28 21.52
N GLU A 174 -4.31 -2.48 21.57
CA GLU A 174 -4.89 -3.18 20.39
C GLU A 174 -6.04 -2.38 19.73
N LEU A 175 -5.95 -1.06 19.77
CA LEU A 175 -6.94 -0.14 19.21
C LEU A 175 -6.90 -0.13 17.67
N PRO A 176 -8.05 -0.01 17.02
CA PRO A 176 -8.14 0.12 15.56
C PRO A 176 -7.33 1.31 15.03
N ARG A 177 -6.68 1.15 13.88
CA ARG A 177 -5.89 2.20 13.20
C ARG A 177 -6.51 2.53 11.86
N PHE A 178 -6.92 3.79 11.69
CA PHE A 178 -7.58 4.26 10.47
C PHE A 178 -6.73 5.28 9.72
N ALA A 179 -6.57 5.09 8.41
CA ALA A 179 -5.94 6.06 7.52
C ALA A 179 -6.99 6.75 6.64
N ILE A 180 -6.92 8.07 6.55
CA ILE A 180 -7.71 8.87 5.60
C ILE A 180 -6.83 9.15 4.39
N VAL A 181 -7.12 8.52 3.26
CA VAL A 181 -6.35 8.61 2.03
C VAL A 181 -7.19 9.08 0.86
N GLY A 182 -6.57 9.55 -0.21
CA GLY A 182 -7.24 10.07 -1.38
C GLY A 182 -6.41 11.16 -2.04
N ARG A 183 -6.77 11.55 -3.24
CA ARG A 183 -6.09 12.61 -4.00
C ARG A 183 -6.11 13.98 -3.28
N PRO A 184 -5.27 14.93 -3.71
CA PRO A 184 -5.34 16.32 -3.24
C PRO A 184 -6.75 16.88 -3.42
N ASN A 185 -7.16 17.76 -2.51
CA ASN A 185 -8.45 18.46 -2.53
C ASN A 185 -9.72 17.59 -2.44
N ALA A 186 -9.62 16.28 -2.19
CA ALA A 186 -10.78 15.41 -1.93
C ALA A 186 -11.46 15.72 -0.58
N GLY A 187 -10.87 16.59 0.25
CA GLY A 187 -11.45 17.02 1.54
C GLY A 187 -10.92 16.26 2.76
N LYS A 188 -9.76 15.60 2.66
CA LYS A 188 -9.12 14.88 3.79
C LYS A 188 -8.91 15.74 5.02
N SER A 189 -8.34 16.94 4.84
CA SER A 189 -8.12 17.89 5.94
C SER A 189 -9.44 18.39 6.53
N SER A 190 -10.44 18.63 5.69
CA SER A 190 -11.76 19.09 6.14
C SER A 190 -12.47 18.04 6.98
N ILE A 191 -12.47 16.78 6.56
CA ILE A 191 -13.11 15.70 7.32
C ILE A 191 -12.35 15.42 8.63
N LEU A 192 -11.01 15.47 8.60
CA LEU A 192 -10.18 15.34 9.79
C LEU A 192 -10.47 16.45 10.80
N ASN A 193 -10.53 17.71 10.34
CA ASN A 193 -10.85 18.85 11.19
C ASN A 193 -12.27 18.75 11.75
N ALA A 194 -13.20 18.22 10.99
CA ALA A 194 -14.55 18.00 11.47
C ALA A 194 -14.65 16.93 12.56
N PHE A 195 -13.75 15.91 12.55
CA PHE A 195 -13.64 14.92 13.64
C PHE A 195 -12.95 15.51 14.88
N ILE A 196 -11.90 16.30 14.70
CA ILE A 196 -11.06 16.81 15.79
C ILE A 196 -11.58 18.14 16.32
N GLY A 197 -12.24 18.94 15.48
CA GLY A 197 -12.57 20.35 15.70
C GLY A 197 -13.77 20.63 16.61
N GLU A 198 -14.45 19.64 17.17
CA GLU A 198 -15.42 19.87 18.25
C GLU A 198 -14.69 19.87 19.59
N GLU A 199 -14.53 21.07 20.13
CA GLU A 199 -13.85 21.48 21.36
C GLU A 199 -13.35 20.37 22.31
N ARG A 200 -12.03 20.39 22.56
CA ARG A 200 -11.30 19.57 23.55
C ARG A 200 -11.17 18.07 23.24
N THR A 201 -10.66 17.73 22.07
CA THR A 201 -10.09 16.42 21.85
C THR A 201 -8.76 16.34 22.61
N ILE A 202 -8.60 15.40 23.55
CA ILE A 202 -7.30 15.05 24.10
C ILE A 202 -6.53 14.39 22.96
N VAL A 203 -5.83 15.22 22.19
CA VAL A 203 -4.83 14.77 21.22
C VAL A 203 -3.56 14.60 22.02
N THR A 204 -3.35 13.44 22.58
CA THR A 204 -2.04 13.07 23.10
C THR A 204 -1.20 12.63 21.90
N ASP A 205 -0.35 13.53 21.42
CA ASP A 205 0.84 13.12 20.68
C ASP A 205 1.61 12.22 21.65
N ILE A 206 1.82 10.96 21.27
CA ILE A 206 2.54 10.01 22.13
C ILE A 206 3.98 10.51 22.21
N PRO A 207 4.48 10.95 23.38
CA PRO A 207 5.87 11.40 23.54
C PRO A 207 6.79 10.18 23.37
N GLY A 208 7.81 10.27 22.54
CA GLY A 208 8.84 9.24 22.42
C GLY A 208 9.27 8.90 21.00
N THR A 209 8.47 9.20 19.99
CA THR A 209 8.88 9.03 18.58
C THR A 209 9.43 10.33 18.03
N THR A 210 10.73 10.54 18.17
CA THR A 210 11.48 11.62 17.53
C THR A 210 11.33 11.50 16.02
N ARG A 211 10.63 12.47 15.44
CA ARG A 211 10.22 12.71 14.05
C ARG A 211 8.82 12.21 13.69
N ASP A 212 7.86 13.14 13.79
CA ASP A 212 6.46 13.09 13.36
C ASP A 212 5.58 12.04 14.07
N SER A 213 4.73 12.50 14.97
CA SER A 213 3.68 11.69 15.59
C SER A 213 2.74 11.13 14.51
N ILE A 214 2.93 9.85 14.14
CA ILE A 214 2.18 9.18 13.08
C ILE A 214 0.74 8.90 13.53
N TYR A 215 0.51 8.77 14.84
CA TYR A 215 -0.77 8.36 15.41
C TYR A 215 -1.40 9.46 16.24
N THR A 216 -2.69 9.72 15.99
CA THR A 216 -3.52 10.60 16.82
C THR A 216 -4.66 9.78 17.40
N ARG A 217 -4.72 9.63 18.73
CA ARG A 217 -5.80 8.90 19.40
C ARG A 217 -7.08 9.73 19.37
N TYR A 218 -8.17 9.10 19.01
CA TYR A 218 -9.53 9.62 19.09
C TYR A 218 -10.30 8.81 20.14
N ASN A 219 -10.71 9.47 21.21
CA ASN A 219 -11.49 8.86 22.28
C ASN A 219 -12.70 9.74 22.61
N LYS A 220 -13.81 9.56 21.87
CA LYS A 220 -15.07 10.27 22.10
C LYS A 220 -16.27 9.40 21.70
N PHE A 221 -17.42 9.72 22.28
CA PHE A 221 -18.70 9.06 21.97
C PHE A 221 -18.64 7.53 22.14
N GLY A 222 -17.86 7.03 23.10
CA GLY A 222 -17.69 5.59 23.32
C GLY A 222 -16.87 4.88 22.23
N LYS A 223 -16.14 5.63 21.40
CA LYS A 223 -15.27 5.09 20.33
C LYS A 223 -13.83 5.45 20.62
N ASP A 224 -12.95 4.46 20.56
CA ASP A 224 -11.52 4.61 20.81
C ASP A 224 -10.71 3.97 19.68
N PHE A 225 -9.89 4.76 18.98
CA PHE A 225 -9.10 4.33 17.83
C PHE A 225 -7.97 5.33 17.53
N TYR A 226 -7.03 4.93 16.69
CA TYR A 226 -5.99 5.79 16.18
C TYR A 226 -6.27 6.27 14.76
N LEU A 227 -6.03 7.55 14.49
CA LEU A 227 -5.92 8.11 13.16
C LEU A 227 -4.44 8.18 12.76
N VAL A 228 -4.11 7.64 11.58
CA VAL A 228 -2.74 7.56 11.08
C VAL A 228 -2.42 8.78 10.21
N ASP A 229 -1.20 9.33 10.36
CA ASP A 229 -0.64 10.45 9.57
C ASP A 229 -1.48 11.75 9.59
N THR A 230 -2.02 12.09 10.74
CA THR A 230 -2.79 13.35 10.90
C THR A 230 -1.91 14.59 10.80
N ALA A 231 -0.64 14.53 11.23
CA ALA A 231 0.31 15.64 11.15
C ALA A 231 0.56 16.08 9.71
N GLY A 232 0.66 15.12 8.78
CA GLY A 232 0.78 15.39 7.36
C GLY A 232 -0.44 16.08 6.75
N ILE A 233 -1.63 15.72 7.22
CA ILE A 233 -2.88 16.34 6.77
C ILE A 233 -3.03 17.77 7.32
N ARG A 234 -2.59 18.03 8.57
CA ARG A 234 -2.68 19.34 9.22
C ARG A 234 -1.68 20.38 8.66
N LYS A 235 -0.41 19.98 8.41
CA LYS A 235 0.62 20.88 7.88
C LYS A 235 0.28 21.40 6.48
N LYS A 236 -0.48 20.65 5.68
CA LYS A 236 -0.89 21.05 4.32
C LYS A 236 -1.90 22.19 4.23
N ALA A 237 -2.62 22.50 5.30
CA ALA A 237 -3.53 23.65 5.30
C ALA A 237 -2.81 25.01 5.13
N LYS A 238 -1.46 25.03 5.19
CA LYS A 238 -0.64 26.27 5.16
C LYS A 238 0.31 26.43 3.98
N VAL A 239 0.47 25.43 3.08
CA VAL A 239 1.46 25.50 1.98
C VAL A 239 0.82 25.09 0.65
N ASN A 240 0.86 26.00 -0.32
CA ASN A 240 0.41 25.78 -1.72
C ASN A 240 1.49 25.09 -2.56
N GLU A 241 1.03 24.31 -3.52
CA GLU A 241 1.53 23.99 -4.86
C GLU A 241 2.52 22.86 -5.16
N ASP A 242 3.14 22.09 -4.34
CA ASP A 242 3.98 20.97 -4.83
C ASP A 242 3.46 19.56 -4.47
N LEU A 243 2.18 19.28 -4.74
CA LEU A 243 1.36 18.48 -3.85
C LEU A 243 1.03 17.05 -4.30
N GLU A 244 1.21 16.69 -5.58
CA GLU A 244 0.70 15.38 -6.06
C GLU A 244 1.56 14.20 -5.60
N TYR A 245 2.87 14.30 -5.75
CA TYR A 245 3.80 13.23 -5.38
C TYR A 245 3.90 13.03 -3.85
N TYR A 246 3.94 14.12 -3.10
CA TYR A 246 3.92 14.08 -1.63
C TYR A 246 2.73 13.31 -1.06
N SER A 247 1.62 13.34 -1.80
CA SER A 247 0.39 12.65 -1.42
C SER A 247 0.50 11.13 -1.52
N VAL A 248 1.28 10.61 -2.47
CA VAL A 248 1.32 9.16 -2.73
C VAL A 248 2.21 8.43 -1.73
N VAL A 249 3.44 8.87 -1.50
CA VAL A 249 4.36 8.21 -0.55
C VAL A 249 3.81 8.27 0.87
N ARG A 250 3.22 9.39 1.28
CA ARG A 250 2.49 9.48 2.55
C ARG A 250 1.29 8.57 2.62
N SER A 251 0.54 8.48 1.52
CA SER A 251 -0.58 7.54 1.45
C SER A 251 -0.10 6.11 1.64
N ILE A 252 1.07 5.74 1.10
CA ILE A 252 1.69 4.43 1.31
C ILE A 252 1.96 4.21 2.81
N ARG A 253 2.65 5.13 3.48
CA ARG A 253 2.91 5.02 4.93
C ARG A 253 1.64 4.94 5.75
N ALA A 254 0.67 5.79 5.46
CA ALA A 254 -0.60 5.77 6.16
C ALA A 254 -1.34 4.44 5.96
N ILE A 255 -1.39 3.94 4.71
CA ILE A 255 -1.99 2.65 4.38
C ILE A 255 -1.29 1.52 5.12
N GLU A 256 0.04 1.45 5.09
CA GLU A 256 0.79 0.36 5.71
C GLU A 256 0.59 0.28 7.22
N ASN A 257 0.53 1.42 7.88
CA ASN A 257 0.38 1.50 9.34
C ASN A 257 -1.09 1.50 9.83
N SER A 258 -2.06 1.33 8.94
CA SER A 258 -3.48 1.27 9.27
C SER A 258 -4.05 -0.15 9.18
N ASP A 259 -5.22 -0.34 9.78
CA ASP A 259 -6.05 -1.54 9.65
C ASP A 259 -7.12 -1.36 8.59
N VAL A 260 -7.72 -0.18 8.55
CA VAL A 260 -8.76 0.21 7.60
C VAL A 260 -8.41 1.55 6.98
N CYS A 261 -8.58 1.65 5.68
CA CYS A 261 -8.40 2.86 4.91
C CYS A 261 -9.74 3.47 4.52
N ILE A 262 -9.88 4.77 4.76
CA ILE A 262 -11.00 5.59 4.30
C ILE A 262 -10.56 6.30 3.04
N LEU A 263 -10.97 5.79 1.88
CA LEU A 263 -10.66 6.38 0.57
C LEU A 263 -11.62 7.52 0.28
N MET A 264 -11.08 8.74 0.27
CA MET A 264 -11.84 9.97 -0.01
C MET A 264 -11.93 10.23 -1.50
N ILE A 265 -13.14 10.36 -2.03
CA ILE A 265 -13.45 10.69 -3.42
C ILE A 265 -14.21 12.01 -3.45
N ASP A 266 -13.88 12.89 -4.39
CA ASP A 266 -14.60 14.12 -4.65
C ASP A 266 -15.84 13.82 -5.52
N ALA A 267 -17.05 14.06 -5.00
CA ALA A 267 -18.29 13.77 -5.68
C ALA A 267 -18.42 14.51 -7.02
N THR A 268 -17.86 15.72 -7.12
CA THR A 268 -17.97 16.58 -8.31
C THR A 268 -17.12 16.10 -9.48
N ARG A 269 -16.06 15.32 -9.20
CA ARG A 269 -15.11 14.81 -10.19
C ARG A 269 -15.25 13.31 -10.44
N GLY A 270 -15.87 12.59 -9.52
CA GLY A 270 -15.94 11.13 -9.56
C GLY A 270 -14.58 10.47 -9.32
N ILE A 271 -14.47 9.20 -9.73
CA ILE A 271 -13.23 8.43 -9.60
C ILE A 271 -12.28 8.75 -10.76
N GLU A 272 -11.08 9.18 -10.42
CA GLU A 272 -9.99 9.43 -11.35
C GLU A 272 -8.88 8.36 -11.23
N ALA A 273 -7.90 8.39 -12.14
CA ALA A 273 -6.81 7.43 -12.19
C ALA A 273 -5.98 7.39 -10.89
N GLN A 274 -5.82 8.54 -10.22
CA GLN A 274 -5.07 8.63 -8.97
C GLN A 274 -5.81 7.96 -7.80
N ASP A 275 -7.15 8.03 -7.77
CA ASP A 275 -7.96 7.31 -6.77
C ASP A 275 -7.82 5.80 -6.95
N LEU A 276 -7.77 5.32 -8.21
CA LEU A 276 -7.55 3.92 -8.53
C LEU A 276 -6.14 3.44 -8.13
N ASN A 277 -5.12 4.29 -8.26
CA ASN A 277 -3.78 3.97 -7.79
C ASN A 277 -3.76 3.81 -6.26
N ILE A 278 -4.39 4.72 -5.52
CA ILE A 278 -4.48 4.62 -4.05
C ILE A 278 -5.29 3.37 -3.65
N TYR A 279 -6.39 3.08 -4.35
CA TYR A 279 -7.15 1.87 -4.13
C TYR A 279 -6.30 0.60 -4.35
N SER A 280 -5.51 0.55 -5.43
CA SER A 280 -4.60 -0.56 -5.71
C SER A 280 -3.59 -0.77 -4.56
N LEU A 281 -3.05 0.32 -3.99
CA LEU A 281 -2.17 0.26 -2.82
C LEU A 281 -2.89 -0.31 -1.59
N ILE A 282 -4.14 0.08 -1.34
CA ILE A 282 -4.95 -0.45 -0.24
C ILE A 282 -5.13 -1.97 -0.39
N GLN A 283 -5.47 -2.41 -1.61
CA GLN A 283 -5.65 -3.82 -1.94
C GLN A 283 -4.35 -4.64 -1.79
N LYS A 284 -3.24 -4.14 -2.33
CA LYS A 284 -1.92 -4.78 -2.20
C LYS A 284 -1.50 -4.96 -0.74
N ASN A 285 -1.83 -3.97 0.10
CA ASN A 285 -1.56 -4.00 1.53
C ASN A 285 -2.62 -4.74 2.35
N LYS A 286 -3.62 -5.35 1.71
CA LYS A 286 -4.66 -6.15 2.36
C LYS A 286 -5.37 -5.41 3.51
N LYS A 287 -5.65 -4.12 3.30
CA LYS A 287 -6.33 -3.28 4.31
C LYS A 287 -7.84 -3.29 4.12
N GLY A 288 -8.58 -3.09 5.22
CA GLY A 288 -10.01 -2.81 5.13
C GLY A 288 -10.27 -1.52 4.34
N LEU A 289 -11.41 -1.43 3.66
CA LEU A 289 -11.75 -0.31 2.81
C LEU A 289 -13.13 0.25 3.14
N VAL A 290 -13.20 1.56 3.33
CA VAL A 290 -14.42 2.38 3.31
C VAL A 290 -14.24 3.43 2.23
N VAL A 291 -15.17 3.55 1.29
CA VAL A 291 -15.19 4.63 0.31
C VAL A 291 -16.05 5.78 0.84
N CYS A 292 -15.46 6.96 0.92
CA CYS A 292 -16.11 8.18 1.38
C CYS A 292 -16.24 9.16 0.21
N VAL A 293 -17.45 9.32 -0.33
CA VAL A 293 -17.76 10.27 -1.39
C VAL A 293 -18.11 11.61 -0.74
N ASN A 294 -17.13 12.52 -0.73
CA ASN A 294 -17.23 13.82 -0.08
C ASN A 294 -17.67 14.93 -1.04
N LYS A 295 -18.03 16.08 -0.50
CA LYS A 295 -18.62 17.23 -1.22
C LYS A 295 -19.96 16.89 -1.86
N TRP A 296 -20.71 16.01 -1.25
CA TRP A 296 -22.05 15.62 -1.72
C TRP A 296 -23.05 16.77 -1.66
N ASP A 297 -22.75 17.80 -0.87
CA ASP A 297 -23.51 19.07 -0.83
C ASP A 297 -23.53 19.82 -2.16
N LEU A 298 -22.47 19.68 -2.97
CA LEU A 298 -22.33 20.35 -4.27
C LEU A 298 -23.03 19.61 -5.43
N ILE A 299 -23.59 18.43 -5.19
CA ILE A 299 -24.36 17.70 -6.20
C ILE A 299 -25.80 18.21 -6.21
N GLU A 300 -26.27 18.65 -7.37
CA GLU A 300 -27.60 19.27 -7.53
C GLU A 300 -28.75 18.26 -7.32
N SER A 301 -28.66 17.09 -7.96
CA SER A 301 -29.67 16.05 -7.83
C SER A 301 -29.21 14.96 -6.84
N LYS A 302 -30.05 14.72 -5.82
CA LYS A 302 -29.75 13.79 -4.71
C LYS A 302 -30.86 12.75 -4.55
N THR A 303 -31.46 12.33 -5.65
CA THR A 303 -32.47 11.26 -5.61
C THR A 303 -31.84 9.93 -5.26
N ASN A 304 -32.65 8.98 -4.78
CA ASN A 304 -32.15 7.61 -4.52
C ASN A 304 -31.63 6.92 -5.79
N ALA A 305 -32.13 7.32 -6.97
CA ALA A 305 -31.66 6.81 -8.26
C ALA A 305 -30.23 7.30 -8.55
N ASP A 306 -29.95 8.58 -8.30
CA ASP A 306 -28.63 9.18 -8.51
C ASP A 306 -27.58 8.57 -7.56
N ILE A 307 -27.96 8.39 -6.30
CA ILE A 307 -27.09 7.72 -5.30
C ILE A 307 -26.72 6.31 -5.77
N LYS A 308 -27.71 5.50 -6.17
CA LYS A 308 -27.47 4.14 -6.69
C LYS A 308 -26.66 4.13 -7.99
N GLY A 309 -26.92 5.09 -8.88
CA GLY A 309 -26.16 5.29 -10.11
C GLY A 309 -24.69 5.58 -9.83
N TYR A 310 -24.41 6.48 -8.90
CA TYR A 310 -23.05 6.82 -8.47
C TYR A 310 -22.37 5.63 -7.80
N GLU A 311 -23.04 4.94 -6.89
CA GLU A 311 -22.49 3.72 -6.26
C GLU A 311 -22.12 2.67 -7.29
N ARG A 312 -22.98 2.45 -8.29
CA ARG A 312 -22.72 1.50 -9.37
C ARG A 312 -21.50 1.90 -10.17
N ALA A 313 -21.38 3.17 -10.58
CA ALA A 313 -20.22 3.68 -11.31
C ALA A 313 -18.92 3.53 -10.51
N VAL A 314 -18.95 3.78 -9.18
CA VAL A 314 -17.81 3.56 -8.28
C VAL A 314 -17.40 2.09 -8.27
N ARG A 315 -18.37 1.17 -8.09
CA ARG A 315 -18.08 -0.28 -8.01
C ARG A 315 -17.54 -0.83 -9.33
N GLU A 316 -18.08 -0.41 -10.46
CA GLU A 316 -17.63 -0.84 -11.80
C GLU A 316 -16.18 -0.41 -12.04
N ARG A 317 -15.79 0.80 -11.62
CA ARG A 317 -14.43 1.30 -11.78
C ARG A 317 -13.40 0.63 -10.85
N ILE A 318 -13.84 0.18 -9.68
CA ILE A 318 -12.99 -0.42 -8.64
C ILE A 318 -12.93 -1.96 -8.75
N ALA A 319 -13.71 -2.57 -9.62
CA ALA A 319 -13.70 -4.03 -9.81
C ALA A 319 -12.27 -4.62 -9.89
N PRO A 320 -12.00 -5.87 -9.41
CA PRO A 320 -13.00 -6.90 -9.08
C PRO A 320 -13.53 -6.92 -7.64
N PHE A 321 -12.86 -6.28 -6.66
CA PHE A 321 -13.36 -6.23 -5.29
C PHE A 321 -14.39 -5.11 -5.16
N THR A 322 -15.67 -5.48 -5.07
CA THR A 322 -16.80 -4.54 -5.05
C THR A 322 -17.59 -4.55 -3.74
N ASP A 323 -17.25 -5.44 -2.81
CA ASP A 323 -17.93 -5.60 -1.52
C ASP A 323 -17.35 -4.69 -0.44
N PHE A 324 -17.51 -3.38 -0.62
CA PHE A 324 -17.12 -2.37 0.35
C PHE A 324 -18.25 -1.36 0.60
N PRO A 325 -18.31 -0.73 1.78
CA PRO A 325 -19.26 0.33 2.06
C PRO A 325 -18.89 1.62 1.35
N ILE A 326 -19.92 2.33 0.86
CA ILE A 326 -19.80 3.67 0.28
C ILE A 326 -20.67 4.62 1.11
N ILE A 327 -20.07 5.71 1.60
CA ILE A 327 -20.75 6.71 2.42
C ILE A 327 -20.65 8.07 1.71
N PHE A 328 -21.79 8.68 1.45
CA PHE A 328 -21.89 10.03 0.88
C PHE A 328 -21.87 11.05 2.00
N THR A 329 -20.92 11.98 1.98
CA THR A 329 -20.65 12.93 3.05
C THR A 329 -20.50 14.35 2.54
N SER A 330 -20.65 15.30 3.43
CA SER A 330 -20.14 16.66 3.28
C SER A 330 -19.35 17.01 4.52
N ALA A 331 -18.04 17.20 4.36
CA ALA A 331 -17.19 17.66 5.44
C ALA A 331 -17.50 19.12 5.83
N LEU A 332 -18.01 19.92 4.90
CA LEU A 332 -18.39 21.32 5.13
C LEU A 332 -19.65 21.43 6.00
N THR A 333 -20.69 20.70 5.64
CA THR A 333 -21.98 20.71 6.38
C THR A 333 -22.03 19.69 7.52
N LYS A 334 -20.92 18.97 7.74
CA LYS A 334 -20.79 17.88 8.72
C LYS A 334 -21.77 16.72 8.52
N GLN A 335 -22.32 16.55 7.32
CA GLN A 335 -23.29 15.51 7.04
C GLN A 335 -22.64 14.12 7.00
N ARG A 336 -23.19 13.17 7.79
CA ARG A 336 -22.79 11.73 7.87
C ARG A 336 -21.31 11.47 8.20
N ILE A 337 -20.60 12.42 8.78
CA ILE A 337 -19.18 12.26 9.13
C ILE A 337 -19.00 11.13 10.14
N PHE A 338 -19.78 11.12 11.22
CA PHE A 338 -19.70 10.06 12.24
C PHE A 338 -20.03 8.68 11.68
N LYS A 339 -20.91 8.62 10.64
CA LYS A 339 -21.22 7.35 9.98
C LYS A 339 -20.01 6.73 9.28
N VAL A 340 -19.07 7.55 8.76
CA VAL A 340 -17.83 7.06 8.17
C VAL A 340 -17.00 6.30 9.21
N MET A 341 -16.88 6.86 10.43
CA MET A 341 -16.10 6.23 11.51
C MET A 341 -16.79 4.98 12.05
N GLU A 342 -18.11 4.99 12.20
CA GLU A 342 -18.88 3.79 12.58
C GLU A 342 -18.69 2.67 11.57
N THR A 343 -18.74 3.04 10.28
CA THR A 343 -18.51 2.08 9.20
C THR A 343 -17.07 1.55 9.20
N ALA A 344 -16.07 2.40 9.49
CA ALA A 344 -14.67 1.98 9.58
C ALA A 344 -14.45 1.02 10.76
N LEU A 345 -15.06 1.27 11.92
CA LEU A 345 -15.05 0.36 13.06
C LEU A 345 -15.70 -0.99 12.71
N HIS A 346 -16.84 -0.97 12.04
CA HIS A 346 -17.51 -2.20 11.60
C HIS A 346 -16.66 -3.01 10.60
N VAL A 347 -15.97 -2.35 9.67
CA VAL A 347 -15.01 -3.01 8.76
C VAL A 347 -13.84 -3.61 9.54
N TYR A 348 -13.36 -2.93 10.59
CA TYR A 348 -12.33 -3.47 11.46
C TYR A 348 -12.81 -4.73 12.23
N GLU A 349 -14.02 -4.71 12.76
CA GLU A 349 -14.66 -5.87 13.41
C GLU A 349 -14.79 -7.05 12.42
N ASN A 350 -15.22 -6.77 11.19
CA ASN A 350 -15.27 -7.76 10.13
C ASN A 350 -13.90 -8.36 9.79
N LYS A 351 -12.84 -7.54 9.85
CA LYS A 351 -11.46 -7.99 9.65
C LYS A 351 -10.99 -8.93 10.77
N GLN A 352 -11.46 -8.73 12.00
CA GLN A 352 -11.14 -9.57 13.15
C GLN A 352 -12.06 -10.79 13.31
N ARG A 353 -13.09 -10.90 12.46
CA ARG A 353 -14.13 -11.93 12.56
C ARG A 353 -13.55 -13.33 12.45
N LYS A 354 -13.87 -14.14 13.45
CA LYS A 354 -13.53 -15.57 13.47
C LYS A 354 -14.80 -16.39 13.24
N VAL A 355 -14.75 -17.26 12.26
CA VAL A 355 -15.85 -18.20 11.95
C VAL A 355 -15.46 -19.59 12.45
N PRO A 356 -16.27 -20.21 13.34
CA PRO A 356 -15.99 -21.55 13.84
C PRO A 356 -15.91 -22.57 12.70
N THR A 357 -14.91 -23.44 12.77
CA THR A 357 -14.68 -24.48 11.75
C THR A 357 -15.89 -25.38 11.54
N ALA A 358 -16.65 -25.69 12.60
CA ALA A 358 -17.89 -26.48 12.51
C ALA A 358 -18.91 -25.80 11.60
N GLN A 359 -19.17 -24.49 11.80
CA GLN A 359 -20.12 -23.72 10.98
C GLN A 359 -19.66 -23.60 9.52
N LEU A 360 -18.33 -23.46 9.29
CA LEU A 360 -17.78 -23.45 7.94
C LEU A 360 -18.09 -24.78 7.21
N ASN A 361 -17.81 -25.90 7.84
CA ASN A 361 -18.02 -27.22 7.22
C ASN A 361 -19.51 -27.56 7.07
N GLU A 362 -20.33 -27.21 8.05
CA GLU A 362 -21.79 -27.41 7.98
C GLU A 362 -22.42 -26.72 6.76
N ARG A 363 -21.94 -25.51 6.40
CA ARG A 363 -22.45 -24.78 5.23
C ARG A 363 -21.76 -25.11 3.93
N PHE A 364 -20.41 -25.23 3.94
CA PHE A 364 -19.66 -25.43 2.71
C PHE A 364 -19.69 -26.86 2.19
N LEU A 365 -19.68 -27.90 3.03
CA LEU A 365 -19.62 -29.26 2.52
C LEU A 365 -20.86 -29.64 1.70
N PRO A 366 -22.10 -29.40 2.14
CA PRO A 366 -23.29 -29.64 1.31
C PRO A 366 -23.32 -28.78 0.04
N LEU A 367 -22.86 -27.50 0.11
CA LEU A 367 -22.77 -26.67 -1.07
C LEU A 367 -21.81 -27.25 -2.11
N ILE A 368 -20.63 -27.71 -1.66
CA ILE A 368 -19.59 -28.24 -2.54
C ILE A 368 -20.01 -29.60 -3.11
N GLU A 369 -20.78 -30.40 -2.38
CA GLU A 369 -21.36 -31.65 -2.89
C GLU A 369 -22.36 -31.40 -4.02
N ASN A 370 -23.21 -30.36 -3.87
CA ASN A 370 -24.18 -29.97 -4.91
C ASN A 370 -23.52 -29.24 -6.09
N TYR A 371 -22.47 -28.47 -5.85
CA TYR A 371 -21.74 -27.67 -6.85
C TYR A 371 -20.22 -27.96 -6.76
N PRO A 372 -19.77 -29.17 -7.19
CA PRO A 372 -18.35 -29.51 -7.09
C PRO A 372 -17.48 -28.68 -8.05
N PRO A 373 -16.18 -28.55 -7.75
CA PRO A 373 -15.25 -27.95 -8.69
C PRO A 373 -15.29 -28.66 -10.04
N PRO A 374 -15.29 -27.94 -11.17
CA PRO A 374 -15.29 -28.54 -12.48
C PRO A 374 -14.13 -29.51 -12.66
N ALA A 375 -14.44 -30.73 -13.20
CA ALA A 375 -13.41 -31.70 -13.51
C ALA A 375 -12.42 -31.14 -14.51
N THR A 376 -11.13 -31.34 -14.26
CA THR A 376 -10.05 -30.87 -15.14
C THR A 376 -9.23 -32.07 -15.63
N LYS A 377 -9.08 -32.21 -16.94
CA LYS A 377 -8.37 -33.35 -17.55
C LYS A 377 -8.91 -34.74 -17.09
N GLY A 378 -10.23 -34.90 -16.98
CA GLY A 378 -10.87 -36.13 -16.53
C GLY A 378 -10.69 -36.44 -15.04
N LYS A 379 -10.09 -35.53 -14.24
CA LYS A 379 -9.87 -35.75 -12.80
C LYS A 379 -10.95 -35.05 -11.99
N TYR A 380 -11.59 -35.80 -11.08
CA TYR A 380 -12.59 -35.26 -10.15
C TYR A 380 -11.90 -34.63 -8.93
N ILE A 381 -12.26 -33.39 -8.61
CA ILE A 381 -11.75 -32.68 -7.48
C ILE A 381 -12.73 -32.80 -6.32
N LYS A 382 -12.27 -33.30 -5.18
CA LYS A 382 -13.07 -33.42 -3.96
C LYS A 382 -12.47 -32.57 -2.86
N ILE A 383 -13.24 -31.59 -2.38
CA ILE A 383 -12.91 -30.79 -1.19
C ILE A 383 -13.54 -31.51 0.01
N LYS A 384 -12.74 -31.77 1.04
CA LYS A 384 -13.15 -32.61 2.18
C LYS A 384 -13.35 -31.83 3.47
N TYR A 385 -12.78 -30.65 3.56
CA TYR A 385 -12.71 -29.88 4.80
C TYR A 385 -12.33 -28.45 4.53
N CYS A 386 -12.84 -27.50 5.32
CA CYS A 386 -12.40 -26.11 5.31
C CYS A 386 -12.24 -25.55 6.73
N THR A 387 -11.31 -24.61 6.89
CA THR A 387 -11.05 -23.94 8.16
C THR A 387 -10.56 -22.52 7.94
N GLN A 388 -10.71 -21.66 8.94
CA GLN A 388 -10.09 -20.35 8.97
C GLN A 388 -8.74 -20.46 9.68
N LEU A 389 -7.70 -19.86 9.09
CA LEU A 389 -6.38 -19.79 9.73
C LEU A 389 -6.39 -18.77 10.87
N PRO A 390 -5.86 -19.13 12.04
CA PRO A 390 -5.69 -18.18 13.13
C PRO A 390 -4.54 -17.20 12.85
N ASN A 391 -4.55 -16.05 13.53
CA ASN A 391 -3.44 -15.07 13.55
C ASN A 391 -2.97 -14.60 12.16
N THR A 392 -3.89 -14.42 11.22
CA THR A 392 -3.63 -13.84 9.92
C THR A 392 -4.05 -12.37 9.88
N GLN A 393 -3.34 -11.54 9.11
CA GLN A 393 -3.65 -10.11 8.97
C GLN A 393 -5.05 -9.83 8.40
N ILE A 394 -5.58 -10.76 7.63
CA ILE A 394 -6.93 -10.73 7.06
C ILE A 394 -7.58 -12.10 7.21
N PRO A 395 -8.92 -12.18 7.22
CA PRO A 395 -9.63 -13.45 7.21
C PRO A 395 -9.14 -14.36 6.09
N THR A 396 -8.51 -15.47 6.46
CA THR A 396 -7.89 -16.41 5.53
C THR A 396 -8.49 -17.80 5.74
N PHE A 397 -9.04 -18.35 4.66
CA PHE A 397 -9.71 -19.64 4.67
C PHE A 397 -8.94 -20.67 3.84
N VAL A 398 -8.82 -21.87 4.35
CA VAL A 398 -8.17 -22.99 3.67
C VAL A 398 -9.17 -24.09 3.41
N PHE A 399 -9.29 -24.48 2.15
CA PHE A 399 -10.08 -25.63 1.71
C PHE A 399 -9.13 -26.76 1.33
N PHE A 400 -9.31 -27.93 1.93
CA PHE A 400 -8.46 -29.09 1.69
C PHE A 400 -9.05 -29.98 0.62
N ALA A 401 -8.33 -30.12 -0.49
CA ALA A 401 -8.74 -30.88 -1.65
C ALA A 401 -7.72 -31.98 -1.98
N ASN A 402 -8.19 -33.03 -2.67
CA ASN A 402 -7.33 -34.10 -3.18
C ASN A 402 -6.39 -33.61 -4.32
N LEU A 403 -6.84 -32.65 -5.12
CA LEU A 403 -6.14 -32.14 -6.30
C LEU A 403 -6.22 -30.60 -6.34
N PRO A 404 -5.55 -29.89 -5.40
CA PRO A 404 -5.69 -28.45 -5.23
C PRO A 404 -5.23 -27.64 -6.45
N GLN A 405 -4.25 -28.14 -7.21
CA GLN A 405 -3.70 -27.49 -8.40
C GLN A 405 -4.68 -27.36 -9.56
N TYR A 406 -5.77 -28.13 -9.54
CA TYR A 406 -6.80 -28.10 -10.60
C TYR A 406 -8.02 -27.25 -10.23
N VAL A 407 -8.10 -26.70 -9.02
CA VAL A 407 -9.17 -25.75 -8.64
C VAL A 407 -8.87 -24.39 -9.25
N LYS A 408 -9.68 -24.04 -10.25
CA LYS A 408 -9.51 -22.79 -11.01
C LYS A 408 -10.02 -21.57 -10.25
N GLU A 409 -9.53 -20.40 -10.61
CA GLU A 409 -9.88 -19.11 -10.01
C GLU A 409 -11.40 -18.81 -9.98
N PRO A 410 -12.21 -19.09 -11.01
CA PRO A 410 -13.66 -18.88 -10.92
C PRO A 410 -14.33 -19.63 -9.77
N TYR A 411 -13.84 -20.84 -9.44
CA TYR A 411 -14.40 -21.60 -8.32
C TYR A 411 -13.98 -21.04 -6.97
N ARG A 412 -12.75 -20.50 -6.86
CA ARG A 412 -12.32 -19.78 -5.65
C ARG A 412 -13.19 -18.56 -5.41
N ARG A 413 -13.50 -17.79 -6.45
CA ARG A 413 -14.41 -16.65 -6.37
C ARG A 413 -15.83 -17.04 -5.99
N PHE A 414 -16.31 -18.20 -6.48
CA PHE A 414 -17.59 -18.76 -6.07
C PHE A 414 -17.62 -19.03 -4.55
N LEU A 415 -16.58 -19.68 -4.02
CA LEU A 415 -16.47 -19.93 -2.58
C LEU A 415 -16.39 -18.62 -1.77
N GLU A 416 -15.64 -17.63 -2.26
CA GLU A 416 -15.56 -16.30 -1.62
C GLU A 416 -16.90 -15.59 -1.60
N ASN A 417 -17.64 -15.60 -2.72
CA ASN A 417 -18.96 -14.99 -2.78
C ASN A 417 -19.94 -15.63 -1.80
N LYS A 418 -19.93 -16.98 -1.69
CA LYS A 418 -20.75 -17.70 -0.71
C LYS A 418 -20.34 -17.42 0.73
N LEU A 419 -19.06 -17.25 0.99
CA LEU A 419 -18.56 -16.86 2.30
C LEU A 419 -19.10 -15.47 2.68
N ARG A 420 -19.05 -14.48 1.76
CA ARG A 420 -19.57 -13.14 1.97
C ARG A 420 -21.08 -13.07 2.08
N GLU A 421 -21.80 -13.98 1.44
CA GLU A 421 -23.27 -14.11 1.56
C GLU A 421 -23.69 -14.57 2.96
N TRP A 422 -22.92 -15.45 3.58
CA TRP A 422 -23.27 -16.08 4.87
C TRP A 422 -22.69 -15.35 6.09
N TRP A 423 -21.58 -14.66 5.91
CA TRP A 423 -20.93 -13.89 6.97
C TRP A 423 -20.56 -12.50 6.47
N ASP A 424 -20.76 -11.52 7.32
CA ASP A 424 -20.42 -10.13 6.97
C ASP A 424 -18.90 -9.92 6.96
N PHE A 425 -18.32 -9.85 5.76
CA PHE A 425 -16.95 -9.45 5.50
C PHE A 425 -16.88 -8.17 4.65
N LYS A 426 -17.96 -7.37 4.68
CA LYS A 426 -18.04 -6.14 3.91
C LYS A 426 -16.89 -5.18 4.24
N GLY A 427 -16.25 -4.68 3.22
CA GLY A 427 -15.09 -3.79 3.32
C GLY A 427 -13.77 -4.49 3.67
N THR A 428 -13.78 -5.79 3.90
CA THR A 428 -12.60 -6.56 4.32
C THR A 428 -12.13 -7.47 3.18
N PRO A 429 -10.86 -7.45 2.80
CA PRO A 429 -10.31 -8.45 1.89
C PRO A 429 -10.31 -9.83 2.56
N VAL A 430 -10.68 -10.85 1.80
CA VAL A 430 -10.68 -12.25 2.23
C VAL A 430 -9.74 -13.03 1.35
N GLN A 431 -9.04 -14.00 1.92
CA GLN A 431 -8.12 -14.84 1.18
C GLN A 431 -8.54 -16.30 1.26
N ILE A 432 -8.60 -16.99 0.10
CA ILE A 432 -8.94 -18.41 0.02
C ILE A 432 -7.76 -19.18 -0.55
N PHE A 433 -7.29 -20.16 0.20
CA PHE A 433 -6.30 -21.13 -0.25
C PHE A 433 -6.94 -22.49 -0.48
N ILE A 434 -6.47 -23.19 -1.50
CA ILE A 434 -6.77 -24.59 -1.71
C ILE A 434 -5.48 -25.36 -1.49
N ARG A 435 -5.46 -26.31 -0.56
CA ARG A 435 -4.27 -27.08 -0.19
C ARG A 435 -4.53 -28.58 -0.30
N ALA A 436 -3.49 -29.36 -0.50
CA ALA A 436 -3.55 -30.80 -0.31
C ALA A 436 -3.79 -31.11 1.18
N LYS A 437 -4.47 -32.24 1.43
CA LYS A 437 -4.69 -32.73 2.78
C LYS A 437 -3.45 -33.48 3.25
#